data_b05d67dc14723459299f85645b018cca
#
_entry.id   b05d67dc14723459299f85645b018cca
#
_cell.length_a   1.000
_cell.length_b   1.000
_cell.length_c   1.000
_cell.angle_alpha   90.00
_cell.angle_beta   90.00
_cell.angle_gamma   90.00
#
_symmetry.space_group_name_H-M   'P 1'
#
loop_
_entity.id
_entity.type
_entity.pdbx_description
1 polymer ?
#
loop_
_entity_poly.entity_id
_entity_poly.type
_entity_poly.pdbx_seq_one_letter_code
_entity_poly.pdbx_strand_id
1 'polypeptide(L)'
;MKCSKKTEYAIYKKIYKWYNEKTHCHVYEGDTMSRLLINFIKKRYTGNEAREAYGILSGAVGIFCNIMLCVAKFIVGSFSNSVAITADAVNNLSDAASNVVTIAGAKLSNKASDKEHPFGHGRIEYISALVIAFLIFLMGFELGKSSFLKIITPEDVKFSPIYIIVLTAAIIVKLWIGFFNNKLYKLTNNVNLKAVKQDSINDCISTFATIVAIVIGAVFGFARADGIIGVCVAVFVVLSGIDILKDVSGKILGQAPSKELVKQIESEILSNDLIIGVHDLIVHDYGNGRIIASAHAEVPSDSDINVIHEAIDSVEHKIASDMKIDICIHMDPITINDEEVNRYKAIVANAINQY
;
A
#
# COMPACT_ATOMS: atom_id res chain seq x y z
N MET A 1 -41.48 2.33 11.00
CA MET A 1 -40.13 2.81 10.62
C MET A 1 -39.22 1.72 10.04
N LYS A 2 -39.66 0.46 9.84
CA LYS A 2 -38.86 -0.67 9.31
C LYS A 2 -38.59 -0.65 7.77
N CYS A 3 -39.27 0.18 7.00
CA CYS A 3 -39.12 0.20 5.52
C CYS A 3 -37.90 1.02 5.00
N SER A 4 -37.35 1.92 5.79
CA SER A 4 -36.26 2.83 5.41
C SER A 4 -34.87 2.13 5.33
N LYS A 5 -34.54 1.23 6.27
CA LYS A 5 -33.21 0.60 6.34
C LYS A 5 -32.93 -0.40 5.19
N LYS A 6 -33.95 -1.17 4.76
CA LYS A 6 -33.79 -2.10 3.60
C LYS A 6 -33.57 -1.35 2.28
N THR A 7 -34.21 -0.21 2.12
CA THR A 7 -34.06 0.64 0.92
C THR A 7 -32.68 1.32 0.90
N GLU A 8 -32.21 1.77 2.05
CA GLU A 8 -30.90 2.40 2.21
C GLU A 8 -29.75 1.42 1.94
N TYR A 9 -29.87 0.18 2.44
CA TYR A 9 -28.92 -0.91 2.17
C TYR A 9 -28.90 -1.32 0.69
N ALA A 10 -30.06 -1.40 0.04
CA ALA A 10 -30.15 -1.72 -1.39
C ALA A 10 -29.54 -0.60 -2.26
N ILE A 11 -29.71 0.66 -1.86
CA ILE A 11 -29.09 1.82 -2.53
C ILE A 11 -27.59 1.79 -2.30
N TYR A 12 -27.11 1.51 -1.08
CA TYR A 12 -25.69 1.40 -0.76
C TYR A 12 -25.01 0.28 -1.55
N LYS A 13 -25.63 -0.90 -1.65
CA LYS A 13 -25.14 -2.04 -2.46
C LYS A 13 -25.07 -1.71 -3.95
N LYS A 14 -26.03 -0.93 -4.47
CA LYS A 14 -26.01 -0.43 -5.84
C LYS A 14 -24.94 0.63 -6.08
N ILE A 15 -24.72 1.54 -5.13
CA ILE A 15 -23.69 2.58 -5.19
C ILE A 15 -22.31 1.93 -5.07
N TYR A 16 -22.13 0.96 -4.17
CA TYR A 16 -20.88 0.22 -3.99
C TYR A 16 -20.53 -0.61 -5.23
N LYS A 17 -21.51 -1.31 -5.81
CA LYS A 17 -21.33 -2.04 -7.07
C LYS A 17 -20.97 -1.08 -8.21
N TRP A 18 -21.68 0.04 -8.34
CA TRP A 18 -21.43 1.08 -9.33
C TRP A 18 -20.04 1.77 -9.11
N TYR A 19 -19.65 2.03 -7.86
CA TYR A 19 -18.34 2.57 -7.51
C TYR A 19 -17.23 1.59 -7.88
N ASN A 20 -17.37 0.30 -7.54
CA ASN A 20 -16.42 -0.73 -7.92
C ASN A 20 -16.35 -0.94 -9.44
N GLU A 21 -17.48 -0.95 -10.14
CA GLU A 21 -17.53 -1.04 -11.60
C GLU A 21 -16.89 0.19 -12.27
N LYS A 22 -17.12 1.40 -11.74
CA LYS A 22 -16.47 2.62 -12.26
C LYS A 22 -14.98 2.74 -11.89
N THR A 23 -14.60 2.39 -10.69
CA THR A 23 -13.17 2.37 -10.31
C THR A 23 -12.41 1.29 -11.07
N HIS A 24 -13.02 0.14 -11.36
CA HIS A 24 -12.44 -0.83 -12.26
C HIS A 24 -12.34 -0.34 -13.72
N CYS A 25 -13.28 0.48 -14.20
CA CYS A 25 -13.23 1.02 -15.57
C CYS A 25 -12.16 2.12 -15.73
N HIS A 26 -11.99 3.03 -14.77
CA HIS A 26 -10.99 4.11 -14.85
C HIS A 26 -9.53 3.65 -14.60
N VAL A 27 -9.32 2.50 -13.96
CA VAL A 27 -7.96 1.93 -13.76
C VAL A 27 -7.36 1.42 -15.09
N TYR A 28 -8.17 1.26 -16.14
CA TYR A 28 -7.74 0.72 -17.44
C TYR A 28 -7.28 1.77 -18.48
N GLU A 29 -7.40 3.07 -18.21
CA GLU A 29 -6.81 4.11 -19.06
C GLU A 29 -5.31 4.25 -18.78
N GLY A 30 -4.51 3.41 -19.39
CA GLY A 30 -3.06 3.42 -19.29
C GLY A 30 -2.43 3.01 -20.61
N ASP A 31 -1.10 3.18 -20.69
CA ASP A 31 -0.31 2.78 -21.83
C ASP A 31 -0.55 1.32 -22.23
N THR A 32 -0.44 1.03 -23.51
CA THR A 32 -0.73 -0.28 -24.12
C THR A 32 0.10 -1.41 -23.47
N MET A 33 1.34 -1.12 -23.07
CA MET A 33 2.26 -2.10 -22.51
C MET A 33 1.82 -2.56 -21.10
N SER A 34 1.48 -1.62 -20.22
CA SER A 34 0.93 -1.97 -18.89
C SER A 34 -0.38 -2.75 -19.00
N ARG A 35 -1.24 -2.42 -19.97
CA ARG A 35 -2.50 -3.16 -20.21
C ARG A 35 -2.25 -4.60 -20.64
N LEU A 36 -1.31 -4.83 -21.54
CA LEU A 36 -0.97 -6.18 -22.00
C LEU A 36 -0.46 -7.05 -20.85
N LEU A 37 0.48 -6.52 -20.05
CA LEU A 37 1.05 -7.22 -18.91
C LEU A 37 0.01 -7.56 -17.83
N ILE A 38 -0.84 -6.58 -17.46
CA ILE A 38 -1.91 -6.76 -16.47
C ILE A 38 -2.96 -7.76 -16.98
N ASN A 39 -3.38 -7.67 -18.25
CA ASN A 39 -4.37 -8.56 -18.83
C ASN A 39 -3.86 -10.00 -18.93
N PHE A 40 -2.56 -10.20 -19.18
CA PHE A 40 -1.94 -11.52 -19.18
C PHE A 40 -2.08 -12.21 -17.82
N ILE A 41 -1.77 -11.50 -16.73
CA ILE A 41 -1.93 -12.02 -15.35
C ILE A 41 -3.41 -12.27 -15.04
N LYS A 42 -4.29 -11.28 -15.31
CA LYS A 42 -5.72 -11.36 -15.02
C LYS A 42 -6.43 -12.53 -15.71
N LYS A 43 -5.97 -12.91 -16.90
CA LYS A 43 -6.53 -14.05 -17.64
C LYS A 43 -6.12 -15.39 -17.04
N ARG A 44 -4.97 -15.46 -16.34
CA ARG A 44 -4.34 -16.72 -15.92
C ARG A 44 -4.47 -17.01 -14.43
N TYR A 45 -4.56 -15.97 -13.59
CA TYR A 45 -4.53 -16.07 -12.14
C TYR A 45 -5.69 -15.32 -11.49
N THR A 46 -6.18 -15.83 -10.34
CA THR A 46 -7.26 -15.24 -9.56
C THR A 46 -6.91 -15.17 -8.07
N GLY A 47 -7.54 -14.28 -7.33
CA GLY A 47 -7.35 -14.17 -5.87
C GLY A 47 -5.89 -13.92 -5.46
N ASN A 48 -5.41 -14.68 -4.48
CA ASN A 48 -4.07 -14.52 -3.92
C ASN A 48 -2.95 -14.87 -4.92
N GLU A 49 -3.19 -15.82 -5.82
CA GLU A 49 -2.24 -16.15 -6.90
C GLU A 49 -2.04 -14.97 -7.85
N ALA A 50 -3.10 -14.25 -8.18
CA ALA A 50 -2.99 -13.03 -9.00
C ALA A 50 -2.20 -11.93 -8.27
N ARG A 51 -2.41 -11.78 -6.95
CA ARG A 51 -1.66 -10.83 -6.11
C ARG A 51 -0.16 -11.13 -6.12
N GLU A 52 0.21 -12.39 -5.94
CA GLU A 52 1.61 -12.85 -6.03
C GLU A 52 2.18 -12.60 -7.43
N ALA A 53 1.46 -13.01 -8.48
CA ALA A 53 1.88 -12.83 -9.85
C ALA A 53 2.10 -11.35 -10.22
N TYR A 54 1.29 -10.43 -9.71
CA TYR A 54 1.50 -8.99 -9.89
C TYR A 54 2.75 -8.49 -9.15
N GLY A 55 3.04 -8.99 -7.95
CA GLY A 55 4.27 -8.67 -7.22
C GLY A 55 5.52 -9.14 -7.95
N ILE A 56 5.51 -10.39 -8.46
CA ILE A 56 6.60 -10.95 -9.26
C ILE A 56 6.78 -10.17 -10.57
N LEU A 57 5.68 -9.84 -11.26
CA LEU A 57 5.72 -9.05 -12.49
C LEU A 57 6.33 -7.66 -12.24
N SER A 58 5.91 -6.98 -11.20
CA SER A 58 6.48 -5.68 -10.79
C SER A 58 7.99 -5.78 -10.59
N GLY A 59 8.43 -6.73 -9.77
CA GLY A 59 9.85 -6.93 -9.49
C GLY A 59 10.65 -7.29 -10.74
N ALA A 60 10.14 -8.18 -11.60
CA ALA A 60 10.81 -8.58 -12.85
C ALA A 60 10.96 -7.39 -13.82
N VAL A 61 9.90 -6.60 -14.00
CA VAL A 61 9.92 -5.38 -14.82
C VAL A 61 10.89 -4.36 -14.21
N GLY A 62 10.86 -4.17 -12.88
CA GLY A 62 11.78 -3.29 -12.18
C GLY A 62 13.24 -3.68 -12.35
N ILE A 63 13.58 -4.97 -12.17
CA ILE A 63 14.93 -5.50 -12.40
C ILE A 63 15.38 -5.23 -13.83
N PHE A 64 14.56 -5.60 -14.81
CA PHE A 64 14.88 -5.41 -16.22
C PHE A 64 15.15 -3.94 -16.56
N CYS A 65 14.26 -3.03 -16.18
CA CYS A 65 14.40 -1.61 -16.45
C CYS A 65 15.62 -1.01 -15.73
N ASN A 66 15.83 -1.34 -14.45
CA ASN A 66 16.97 -0.81 -13.68
C ASN A 66 18.31 -1.32 -14.20
N ILE A 67 18.39 -2.59 -14.64
CA ILE A 67 19.60 -3.13 -15.27
C ILE A 67 19.85 -2.42 -16.61
N MET A 68 18.82 -2.20 -17.44
CA MET A 68 18.95 -1.47 -18.71
C MET A 68 19.45 -0.04 -18.48
N LEU A 69 18.90 0.66 -17.48
CA LEU A 69 19.34 2.01 -17.10
C LEU A 69 20.77 2.00 -16.55
N CYS A 70 21.13 1.02 -15.73
CA CYS A 70 22.48 0.84 -15.21
C CYS A 70 23.49 0.70 -16.35
N VAL A 71 23.25 -0.23 -17.29
CA VAL A 71 24.12 -0.46 -18.46
C VAL A 71 24.24 0.80 -19.33
N ALA A 72 23.12 1.44 -19.65
CA ALA A 72 23.11 2.68 -20.47
C ALA A 72 23.91 3.80 -19.80
N LYS A 73 23.70 4.05 -18.50
CA LYS A 73 24.42 5.08 -17.74
C LYS A 73 25.90 4.71 -17.56
N PHE A 74 26.21 3.43 -17.33
CA PHE A 74 27.59 2.98 -17.19
C PHE A 74 28.40 3.17 -18.49
N ILE A 75 27.82 2.83 -19.64
CA ILE A 75 28.41 3.06 -20.95
C ILE A 75 28.70 4.55 -21.14
N VAL A 76 27.68 5.40 -20.95
CA VAL A 76 27.82 6.85 -21.10
C VAL A 76 28.82 7.44 -20.09
N GLY A 77 28.77 7.01 -18.83
CA GLY A 77 29.68 7.42 -17.77
C GLY A 77 31.14 7.08 -18.08
N SER A 78 31.39 5.87 -18.59
CA SER A 78 32.74 5.42 -19.00
C SER A 78 33.28 6.20 -20.19
N PHE A 79 32.48 6.41 -21.25
CA PHE A 79 32.90 7.18 -22.42
C PHE A 79 33.11 8.67 -22.13
N SER A 80 32.35 9.24 -21.20
CA SER A 80 32.45 10.64 -20.80
C SER A 80 33.42 10.91 -19.65
N ASN A 81 34.04 9.86 -19.09
CA ASN A 81 34.89 9.94 -17.91
C ASN A 81 34.17 10.63 -16.71
N SER A 82 32.86 10.46 -16.62
CA SER A 82 32.04 11.07 -15.58
C SER A 82 31.79 10.10 -14.42
N VAL A 83 32.44 10.38 -13.30
CA VAL A 83 32.24 9.63 -12.05
C VAL A 83 30.80 9.77 -11.54
N ALA A 84 30.18 10.93 -11.74
CA ALA A 84 28.79 11.18 -11.31
C ALA A 84 27.78 10.26 -12.03
N ILE A 85 27.90 10.10 -13.37
CA ILE A 85 27.02 9.20 -14.14
C ILE A 85 27.27 7.73 -13.78
N THR A 86 28.53 7.36 -13.55
CA THR A 86 28.88 6.00 -13.12
C THR A 86 28.30 5.70 -11.74
N ALA A 87 28.36 6.66 -10.80
CA ALA A 87 27.72 6.54 -9.50
C ALA A 87 26.19 6.38 -9.61
N ASP A 88 25.55 7.16 -10.50
CA ASP A 88 24.11 7.04 -10.76
C ASP A 88 23.74 5.68 -11.44
N ALA A 89 24.64 5.08 -12.24
CA ALA A 89 24.49 3.71 -12.73
C ALA A 89 24.49 2.68 -11.58
N VAL A 90 25.37 2.85 -10.58
CA VAL A 90 25.41 1.98 -9.40
C VAL A 90 24.13 2.12 -8.57
N ASN A 91 23.54 3.32 -8.49
CA ASN A 91 22.26 3.53 -7.84
C ASN A 91 21.14 2.67 -8.48
N ASN A 92 21.06 2.63 -9.83
CA ASN A 92 20.07 1.75 -10.49
C ASN A 92 20.32 0.26 -10.23
N LEU A 93 21.56 -0.16 -9.95
CA LEU A 93 21.84 -1.55 -9.54
C LEU A 93 21.28 -1.83 -8.14
N SER A 94 21.36 -0.87 -7.22
CA SER A 94 20.75 -0.96 -5.87
C SER A 94 19.23 -1.03 -5.96
N ASP A 95 18.61 -0.29 -6.88
CA ASP A 95 17.16 -0.35 -7.15
C ASP A 95 16.75 -1.73 -7.69
N ALA A 96 17.58 -2.33 -8.53
CA ALA A 96 17.35 -3.71 -8.98
C ALA A 96 17.37 -4.70 -7.79
N ALA A 97 18.25 -4.52 -6.80
CA ALA A 97 18.26 -5.33 -5.58
C ALA A 97 16.98 -5.15 -4.75
N SER A 98 16.45 -3.93 -4.61
CA SER A 98 15.15 -3.66 -3.96
C SER A 98 14.00 -4.39 -4.66
N ASN A 99 14.04 -4.51 -5.99
CA ASN A 99 13.04 -5.28 -6.74
C ASN A 99 13.14 -6.80 -6.50
N VAL A 100 14.34 -7.33 -6.18
CA VAL A 100 14.49 -8.73 -5.72
C VAL A 100 13.75 -8.93 -4.40
N VAL A 101 13.86 -7.97 -3.45
CA VAL A 101 13.11 -8.01 -2.18
C VAL A 101 11.60 -8.01 -2.45
N THR A 102 11.12 -7.24 -3.43
CA THR A 102 9.71 -7.23 -3.83
C THR A 102 9.24 -8.60 -4.33
N ILE A 103 10.02 -9.27 -5.17
CA ILE A 103 9.69 -10.63 -5.65
C ILE A 103 9.68 -11.63 -4.49
N ALA A 104 10.71 -11.61 -3.65
CA ALA A 104 10.80 -12.50 -2.49
C ALA A 104 9.61 -12.28 -1.54
N GLY A 105 9.27 -11.03 -1.24
CA GLY A 105 8.14 -10.65 -0.41
C GLY A 105 6.81 -11.15 -0.99
N ALA A 106 6.58 -10.96 -2.29
CA ALA A 106 5.35 -11.43 -2.95
C ALA A 106 5.21 -12.96 -2.89
N LYS A 107 6.30 -13.69 -3.10
CA LYS A 107 6.29 -15.17 -3.08
C LYS A 107 6.13 -15.72 -1.66
N LEU A 108 6.87 -15.18 -0.69
CA LEU A 108 6.87 -15.69 0.67
C LEU A 108 5.58 -15.33 1.42
N SER A 109 5.01 -14.15 1.18
CA SER A 109 3.76 -13.72 1.84
C SER A 109 2.55 -14.58 1.45
N ASN A 110 2.59 -15.25 0.29
CA ASN A 110 1.51 -16.13 -0.16
C ASN A 110 1.63 -17.57 0.37
N LYS A 111 2.69 -17.90 1.14
CA LYS A 111 2.85 -19.21 1.76
C LYS A 111 1.75 -19.43 2.78
N ALA A 112 1.10 -20.61 2.70
CA ALA A 112 0.05 -21.01 3.63
C ALA A 112 0.54 -21.08 5.08
N SER A 113 -0.41 -21.13 6.02
CA SER A 113 -0.11 -21.37 7.43
C SER A 113 0.58 -22.71 7.64
N ASP A 114 1.52 -22.73 8.57
CA ASP A 114 2.23 -23.93 9.04
C ASP A 114 2.24 -23.97 10.59
N LYS A 115 2.93 -24.97 11.17
CA LYS A 115 2.98 -25.12 12.63
C LYS A 115 3.67 -23.98 13.36
N GLU A 116 4.65 -23.32 12.71
CA GLU A 116 5.40 -22.21 13.28
C GLU A 116 4.66 -20.88 13.10
N HIS A 117 3.89 -20.75 11.99
CA HIS A 117 3.11 -19.56 11.65
C HIS A 117 1.63 -19.92 11.39
N PRO A 118 0.84 -20.17 12.46
CA PRO A 118 -0.57 -20.61 12.35
C PRO A 118 -1.46 -19.61 11.60
N PHE A 119 -1.15 -18.31 11.71
CA PHE A 119 -1.86 -17.24 11.01
C PHE A 119 -1.35 -16.96 9.59
N GLY A 120 -0.44 -17.82 9.07
CA GLY A 120 0.15 -17.67 7.74
C GLY A 120 1.30 -16.68 7.68
N HIS A 121 1.83 -16.49 6.47
CA HIS A 121 3.03 -15.70 6.22
C HIS A 121 2.73 -14.32 5.63
N GLY A 122 1.48 -13.87 5.64
CA GLY A 122 1.06 -12.63 4.98
C GLY A 122 1.82 -11.38 5.45
N ARG A 123 2.23 -11.32 6.72
CA ARG A 123 3.02 -10.20 7.27
C ARG A 123 4.43 -10.07 6.67
N ILE A 124 4.94 -11.08 5.95
CA ILE A 124 6.21 -10.96 5.21
C ILE A 124 6.12 -9.84 4.16
N GLU A 125 4.93 -9.54 3.63
CA GLU A 125 4.70 -8.38 2.76
C GLU A 125 5.09 -7.07 3.48
N TYR A 126 4.70 -6.91 4.74
CA TYR A 126 5.04 -5.72 5.54
C TYR A 126 6.53 -5.67 5.87
N ILE A 127 7.14 -6.83 6.21
CA ILE A 127 8.59 -6.92 6.46
C ILE A 127 9.37 -6.55 5.20
N SER A 128 8.97 -7.04 4.04
CA SER A 128 9.60 -6.70 2.76
C SER A 128 9.48 -5.21 2.44
N ALA A 129 8.30 -4.62 2.67
CA ALA A 129 8.09 -3.18 2.49
C ALA A 129 8.92 -2.35 3.48
N LEU A 130 9.12 -2.85 4.72
CA LEU A 130 10.00 -2.22 5.72
C LEU A 130 11.46 -2.20 5.24
N VAL A 131 11.94 -3.32 4.68
CA VAL A 131 13.30 -3.41 4.11
C VAL A 131 13.47 -2.41 2.96
N ILE A 132 12.50 -2.33 2.03
CA ILE A 132 12.55 -1.37 0.92
C ILE A 132 12.55 0.08 1.45
N ALA A 133 11.68 0.40 2.41
CA ALA A 133 11.62 1.74 3.00
C ALA A 133 12.92 2.11 3.73
N PHE A 134 13.57 1.15 4.38
CA PHE A 134 14.88 1.35 5.00
C PHE A 134 15.97 1.59 3.96
N LEU A 135 15.95 0.89 2.83
CA LEU A 135 16.88 1.15 1.71
C LEU A 135 16.67 2.56 1.14
N ILE A 136 15.41 3.00 0.94
CA ILE A 136 15.10 4.38 0.50
C ILE A 136 15.66 5.40 1.49
N PHE A 137 15.49 5.16 2.80
CA PHE A 137 16.04 6.03 3.85
C PHE A 137 17.56 6.11 3.76
N LEU A 138 18.27 4.97 3.64
CA LEU A 138 19.72 4.92 3.50
C LEU A 138 20.21 5.65 2.25
N MET A 139 19.52 5.47 1.12
CA MET A 139 19.86 6.17 -0.13
C MET A 139 19.69 7.68 0.00
N GLY A 140 18.62 8.13 0.66
CA GLY A 140 18.41 9.55 0.97
C GLY A 140 19.53 10.12 1.86
N PHE A 141 19.97 9.37 2.86
CA PHE A 141 21.08 9.77 3.73
C PHE A 141 22.42 9.86 2.97
N GLU A 142 22.73 8.87 2.12
CA GLU A 142 23.96 8.87 1.30
C GLU A 142 23.93 10.02 0.27
N LEU A 143 22.79 10.28 -0.36
CA LEU A 143 22.58 11.44 -1.21
C LEU A 143 22.83 12.76 -0.46
N GLY A 144 22.32 12.87 0.77
CA GLY A 144 22.53 14.06 1.62
C GLY A 144 24.00 14.27 1.96
N LYS A 145 24.71 13.21 2.36
CA LYS A 145 26.14 13.24 2.64
C LYS A 145 26.95 13.63 1.41
N SER A 146 26.71 13.00 0.27
CA SER A 146 27.39 13.30 -0.99
C SER A 146 27.14 14.74 -1.43
N SER A 147 25.90 15.22 -1.36
CA SER A 147 25.52 16.58 -1.73
C SER A 147 26.12 17.63 -0.79
N PHE A 148 26.20 17.34 0.51
CA PHE A 148 26.86 18.22 1.47
C PHE A 148 28.36 18.36 1.20
N LEU A 149 29.04 17.25 0.87
CA LEU A 149 30.44 17.29 0.47
C LEU A 149 30.68 18.16 -0.77
N LYS A 150 29.78 18.11 -1.77
CA LYS A 150 29.84 18.97 -2.96
C LYS A 150 29.63 20.45 -2.67
N ILE A 151 29.00 20.82 -1.56
CA ILE A 151 28.94 22.23 -1.12
C ILE A 151 30.31 22.70 -0.61
N ILE A 152 31.01 21.83 0.12
CA ILE A 152 32.33 22.14 0.73
C ILE A 152 33.42 22.10 -0.33
N THR A 153 33.41 21.05 -1.14
CA THR A 153 34.41 20.83 -2.22
C THR A 153 33.66 20.80 -3.57
N PRO A 154 33.36 21.98 -4.17
CA PRO A 154 32.65 22.04 -5.44
C PRO A 154 33.47 21.39 -6.55
N GLU A 155 32.86 20.52 -7.32
CA GLU A 155 33.42 19.93 -8.53
C GLU A 155 32.82 20.63 -9.75
N ASP A 156 33.64 20.92 -10.74
CA ASP A 156 33.15 21.47 -12.00
C ASP A 156 32.35 20.42 -12.78
N VAL A 157 31.05 20.62 -12.86
CA VAL A 157 30.17 19.74 -13.63
C VAL A 157 30.36 20.01 -15.12
N LYS A 158 30.99 19.07 -15.83
CA LYS A 158 31.16 19.14 -17.29
C LYS A 158 29.79 18.99 -17.96
N PHE A 159 29.33 20.06 -18.60
CA PHE A 159 28.10 20.04 -19.39
C PHE A 159 28.29 19.19 -20.65
N SER A 160 27.42 18.21 -20.87
CA SER A 160 27.31 17.48 -22.12
C SER A 160 25.83 17.25 -22.48
N PRO A 161 25.39 17.56 -23.70
CA PRO A 161 24.01 17.30 -24.13
C PRO A 161 23.62 15.84 -24.01
N ILE A 162 24.56 14.90 -24.14
CA ILE A 162 24.33 13.46 -24.02
C ILE A 162 23.86 13.10 -22.58
N TYR A 163 24.39 13.81 -21.57
CA TYR A 163 23.95 13.59 -20.17
C TYR A 163 22.46 13.91 -19.99
N ILE A 164 22.03 15.06 -20.53
CA ILE A 164 20.63 15.49 -20.42
C ILE A 164 19.71 14.47 -21.11
N ILE A 165 20.11 14.00 -22.30
CA ILE A 165 19.33 13.00 -23.04
C ILE A 165 19.18 11.70 -22.22
N VAL A 166 20.28 11.17 -21.67
CA VAL A 166 20.25 9.91 -20.89
C VAL A 166 19.50 10.08 -19.57
N LEU A 167 19.69 11.19 -18.86
CA LEU A 167 18.95 11.47 -17.62
C LEU A 167 17.46 11.68 -17.89
N THR A 168 17.10 12.37 -18.99
CA THR A 168 15.69 12.52 -19.38
C THR A 168 15.05 11.19 -19.75
N ALA A 169 15.75 10.34 -20.49
CA ALA A 169 15.28 8.99 -20.81
C ALA A 169 15.10 8.15 -19.54
N ALA A 170 16.02 8.28 -18.56
CA ALA A 170 15.90 7.60 -17.26
C ALA A 170 14.65 8.07 -16.49
N ILE A 171 14.35 9.36 -16.46
CA ILE A 171 13.14 9.91 -15.85
C ILE A 171 11.88 9.30 -16.49
N ILE A 172 11.82 9.24 -17.82
CA ILE A 172 10.66 8.67 -18.55
C ILE A 172 10.44 7.20 -18.15
N VAL A 173 11.51 6.40 -18.11
CA VAL A 173 11.43 4.99 -17.71
C VAL A 173 10.99 4.86 -16.24
N LYS A 174 11.57 5.63 -15.32
CA LYS A 174 11.22 5.62 -13.90
C LYS A 174 9.78 6.09 -13.64
N LEU A 175 9.31 7.13 -14.34
CA LEU A 175 7.91 7.55 -14.30
C LEU A 175 6.98 6.42 -14.75
N TRP A 176 7.33 5.75 -15.86
CA TRP A 176 6.53 4.61 -16.32
C TRP A 176 6.49 3.48 -15.28
N ILE A 177 7.62 3.12 -14.66
CA ILE A 177 7.67 2.14 -13.57
C ILE A 177 6.78 2.58 -12.40
N GLY A 178 6.86 3.85 -11.99
CA GLY A 178 6.04 4.41 -10.91
C GLY A 178 4.53 4.33 -11.23
N PHE A 179 4.11 4.71 -12.43
CA PHE A 179 2.72 4.58 -12.89
C PHE A 179 2.27 3.12 -12.97
N PHE A 180 3.11 2.24 -13.49
CA PHE A 180 2.84 0.81 -13.56
C PHE A 180 2.61 0.22 -12.17
N ASN A 181 3.51 0.47 -11.22
CA ASN A 181 3.38 0.00 -9.84
C ASN A 181 2.17 0.60 -9.12
N ASN A 182 1.83 1.87 -9.40
CA ASN A 182 0.62 2.47 -8.86
C ASN A 182 -0.67 1.76 -9.33
N LYS A 183 -0.70 1.30 -10.59
CA LYS A 183 -1.83 0.50 -11.10
C LYS A 183 -1.90 -0.85 -10.41
N LEU A 184 -0.77 -1.54 -10.28
CA LEU A 184 -0.70 -2.83 -9.59
C LEU A 184 -1.07 -2.69 -8.11
N TYR A 185 -0.61 -1.63 -7.43
CA TYR A 185 -0.99 -1.31 -6.07
C TYR A 185 -2.51 -1.14 -5.91
N LYS A 186 -3.15 -0.37 -6.81
CA LYS A 186 -4.61 -0.17 -6.78
C LYS A 186 -5.41 -1.46 -7.00
N LEU A 187 -4.84 -2.44 -7.73
CA LEU A 187 -5.47 -3.74 -7.97
C LEU A 187 -5.31 -4.71 -6.81
N THR A 188 -4.20 -4.63 -6.07
CA THR A 188 -3.79 -5.65 -5.09
C THR A 188 -3.75 -5.15 -3.66
N ASN A 189 -3.72 -3.83 -3.46
CA ASN A 189 -3.43 -3.18 -2.18
C ASN A 189 -2.12 -3.65 -1.52
N ASN A 190 -1.16 -4.10 -2.34
CA ASN A 190 0.13 -4.63 -1.87
C ASN A 190 1.10 -3.50 -1.49
N VAL A 191 1.54 -3.49 -0.23
CA VAL A 191 2.35 -2.40 0.34
C VAL A 191 3.73 -2.32 -0.30
N ASN A 192 4.30 -3.46 -0.73
CA ASN A 192 5.58 -3.47 -1.46
C ASN A 192 5.49 -2.66 -2.76
N LEU A 193 4.37 -2.79 -3.51
CA LEU A 193 4.15 -2.05 -4.74
C LEU A 193 4.01 -0.53 -4.49
N LYS A 194 3.45 -0.15 -3.34
CA LYS A 194 3.41 1.25 -2.88
C LYS A 194 4.83 1.78 -2.61
N ALA A 195 5.68 0.97 -1.97
CA ALA A 195 7.06 1.34 -1.69
C ALA A 195 7.88 1.48 -2.98
N VAL A 196 7.81 0.51 -3.92
CA VAL A 196 8.50 0.57 -5.22
C VAL A 196 8.03 1.74 -6.07
N LYS A 197 6.72 2.07 -6.05
CA LYS A 197 6.22 3.28 -6.68
C LYS A 197 6.87 4.53 -6.10
N GLN A 198 6.93 4.65 -4.78
CA GLN A 198 7.49 5.82 -4.12
C GLN A 198 8.98 5.97 -4.41
N ASP A 199 9.72 4.87 -4.40
CA ASP A 199 11.11 4.80 -4.80
C ASP A 199 11.32 5.35 -6.22
N SER A 200 10.54 4.87 -7.20
CA SER A 200 10.60 5.36 -8.58
C SER A 200 10.30 6.86 -8.71
N ILE A 201 9.40 7.41 -7.88
CA ILE A 201 9.10 8.85 -7.87
C ILE A 201 10.26 9.64 -7.26
N ASN A 202 10.86 9.15 -6.18
CA ASN A 202 12.01 9.77 -5.53
C ASN A 202 13.19 9.86 -6.51
N ASP A 203 13.43 8.79 -7.28
CA ASP A 203 14.45 8.76 -8.32
C ASP A 203 14.20 9.79 -9.44
N CYS A 204 12.94 9.96 -9.86
CA CYS A 204 12.59 10.99 -10.83
C CYS A 204 12.89 12.39 -10.31
N ILE A 205 12.54 12.66 -9.05
CA ILE A 205 12.80 13.98 -8.42
C ILE A 205 14.30 14.21 -8.28
N SER A 206 15.06 13.22 -7.83
CA SER A 206 16.51 13.29 -7.70
C SER A 206 17.17 13.53 -9.04
N THR A 207 16.82 12.76 -10.07
CA THR A 207 17.38 12.89 -11.43
C THR A 207 16.99 14.23 -12.07
N PHE A 208 15.74 14.71 -11.89
CA PHE A 208 15.32 16.02 -12.37
C PHE A 208 16.08 17.15 -11.68
N ALA A 209 16.27 17.08 -10.37
CA ALA A 209 17.06 18.04 -9.61
C ALA A 209 18.52 18.08 -10.09
N THR A 210 19.10 16.92 -10.41
CA THR A 210 20.44 16.83 -11.00
C THR A 210 20.51 17.54 -12.38
N ILE A 211 19.51 17.37 -13.24
CA ILE A 211 19.44 18.09 -14.53
C ILE A 211 19.40 19.60 -14.29
N VAL A 212 18.56 20.08 -13.36
CA VAL A 212 18.44 21.50 -13.01
C VAL A 212 19.76 22.02 -12.48
N ALA A 213 20.45 21.28 -11.61
CA ALA A 213 21.74 21.64 -11.05
C ALA A 213 22.82 21.78 -12.14
N ILE A 214 22.86 20.81 -13.08
CA ILE A 214 23.80 20.85 -14.24
C ILE A 214 23.55 22.10 -15.10
N VAL A 215 22.29 22.41 -15.40
CA VAL A 215 21.92 23.58 -16.21
C VAL A 215 22.28 24.88 -15.49
N ILE A 216 21.97 25.00 -14.19
CA ILE A 216 22.34 26.18 -13.39
C ILE A 216 23.85 26.36 -13.32
N GLY A 217 24.59 25.27 -13.08
CA GLY A 217 26.05 25.28 -13.06
C GLY A 217 26.66 25.75 -14.39
N ALA A 218 26.12 25.23 -15.51
CA ALA A 218 26.60 25.57 -16.84
C ALA A 218 26.29 27.02 -17.29
N VAL A 219 25.08 27.52 -16.95
CA VAL A 219 24.61 28.84 -17.37
C VAL A 219 25.15 29.96 -16.47
N PHE A 220 25.15 29.75 -15.16
CA PHE A 220 25.48 30.77 -14.15
C PHE A 220 26.88 30.60 -13.53
N GLY A 221 27.62 29.54 -13.86
CA GLY A 221 28.93 29.26 -13.27
C GLY A 221 28.86 28.95 -11.76
N PHE A 222 27.70 28.58 -11.24
CA PHE A 222 27.48 28.33 -9.80
C PHE A 222 27.75 26.88 -9.45
N ALA A 223 29.02 26.53 -9.24
CA ALA A 223 29.46 25.14 -8.96
C ALA A 223 28.81 24.49 -7.72
N ARG A 224 28.29 25.27 -6.75
CA ARG A 224 27.65 24.77 -5.54
C ARG A 224 26.17 24.43 -5.72
N ALA A 225 25.55 24.75 -6.87
CA ALA A 225 24.14 24.52 -7.14
C ALA A 225 23.75 23.05 -6.97
N ASP A 226 24.55 22.14 -7.51
CA ASP A 226 24.34 20.68 -7.42
C ASP A 226 24.29 20.20 -5.97
N GLY A 227 25.22 20.65 -5.13
CA GLY A 227 25.23 20.32 -3.71
C GLY A 227 24.01 20.83 -2.94
N ILE A 228 23.61 22.11 -3.15
CA ILE A 228 22.46 22.72 -2.44
C ILE A 228 21.17 22.04 -2.84
N ILE A 229 20.94 21.88 -4.14
CA ILE A 229 19.74 21.22 -4.67
C ILE A 229 19.70 19.75 -4.20
N GLY A 230 20.85 19.06 -4.24
CA GLY A 230 20.98 17.69 -3.79
C GLY A 230 20.63 17.50 -2.30
N VAL A 231 21.02 18.43 -1.41
CA VAL A 231 20.62 18.39 0.01
C VAL A 231 19.10 18.56 0.16
N CYS A 232 18.48 19.47 -0.57
CA CYS A 232 17.03 19.64 -0.53
C CYS A 232 16.28 18.35 -0.96
N VAL A 233 16.76 17.71 -2.02
CA VAL A 233 16.20 16.43 -2.50
C VAL A 233 16.43 15.31 -1.48
N ALA A 234 17.64 15.25 -0.89
CA ALA A 234 17.95 14.25 0.14
C ALA A 234 17.01 14.33 1.33
N VAL A 235 16.72 15.54 1.82
CA VAL A 235 15.73 15.74 2.90
C VAL A 235 14.36 15.20 2.48
N PHE A 236 13.90 15.50 1.27
CA PHE A 236 12.63 15.00 0.75
C PHE A 236 12.61 13.46 0.69
N VAL A 237 13.67 12.82 0.18
CA VAL A 237 13.77 11.36 0.07
C VAL A 237 13.79 10.70 1.47
N VAL A 238 14.54 11.27 2.42
CA VAL A 238 14.58 10.79 3.82
C VAL A 238 13.18 10.87 4.46
N LEU A 239 12.48 12.00 4.32
CA LEU A 239 11.13 12.16 4.87
C LEU A 239 10.16 11.16 4.23
N SER A 240 10.24 10.95 2.92
CA SER A 240 9.45 9.94 2.20
C SER A 240 9.72 8.52 2.73
N GLY A 241 10.98 8.15 2.98
CA GLY A 241 11.36 6.88 3.60
C GLY A 241 10.77 6.71 5.00
N ILE A 242 10.86 7.76 5.84
CA ILE A 242 10.29 7.77 7.19
C ILE A 242 8.77 7.58 7.16
N ASP A 243 8.05 8.21 6.23
CA ASP A 243 6.59 8.06 6.11
C ASP A 243 6.19 6.63 5.77
N ILE A 244 6.92 5.98 4.86
CA ILE A 244 6.70 4.56 4.53
C ILE A 244 7.01 3.68 5.74
N LEU A 245 8.14 3.93 6.45
CA LEU A 245 8.51 3.20 7.66
C LEU A 245 7.41 3.28 8.73
N LYS A 246 6.83 4.46 8.95
CA LYS A 246 5.73 4.67 9.90
C LYS A 246 4.46 3.91 9.49
N ASP A 247 4.05 4.01 8.22
CA ASP A 247 2.86 3.32 7.68
C ASP A 247 2.99 1.80 7.85
N VAL A 248 4.14 1.25 7.45
CA VAL A 248 4.39 -0.20 7.53
C VAL A 248 4.53 -0.68 8.98
N SER A 249 5.25 0.08 9.81
CA SER A 249 5.36 -0.25 11.24
C SER A 249 3.99 -0.23 11.93
N GLY A 250 3.13 0.73 11.61
CA GLY A 250 1.75 0.79 12.11
C GLY A 250 0.96 -0.49 11.78
N LYS A 251 1.10 -1.00 10.56
CA LYS A 251 0.45 -2.26 10.14
C LYS A 251 0.99 -3.49 10.87
N ILE A 252 2.30 -3.54 11.12
CA ILE A 252 2.92 -4.64 11.89
C ILE A 252 2.43 -4.62 13.35
N LEU A 253 2.32 -3.42 13.94
CA LEU A 253 1.86 -3.23 15.32
C LEU A 253 0.35 -3.45 15.50
N GLY A 254 -0.43 -3.46 14.43
CA GLY A 254 -1.89 -3.61 14.47
C GLY A 254 -2.62 -2.27 14.35
N GLN A 255 -2.47 -1.62 13.21
CA GLN A 255 -3.20 -0.39 12.90
C GLN A 255 -4.71 -0.64 12.90
N ALA A 256 -5.49 0.32 13.43
CA ALA A 256 -6.94 0.25 13.40
C ALA A 256 -7.48 0.08 11.97
N PRO A 257 -8.52 -0.75 11.77
CA PRO A 257 -9.15 -0.96 10.48
C PRO A 257 -9.79 0.33 9.95
N SER A 258 -10.06 0.37 8.65
CA SER A 258 -10.77 1.52 8.08
C SER A 258 -12.20 1.59 8.62
N LYS A 259 -12.71 2.82 8.80
CA LYS A 259 -14.10 3.04 9.25
C LYS A 259 -15.13 2.39 8.34
N GLU A 260 -14.81 2.29 7.05
CA GLU A 260 -15.64 1.63 6.03
C GLU A 260 -15.73 0.13 6.28
N LEU A 261 -14.60 -0.52 6.58
CA LEU A 261 -14.56 -1.96 6.88
C LEU A 261 -15.34 -2.29 8.15
N VAL A 262 -15.14 -1.49 9.22
CA VAL A 262 -15.90 -1.63 10.49
C VAL A 262 -17.40 -1.57 10.23
N LYS A 263 -17.86 -0.52 9.52
CA LYS A 263 -19.28 -0.37 9.17
C LYS A 263 -19.83 -1.51 8.31
N GLN A 264 -19.02 -2.06 7.41
CA GLN A 264 -19.45 -3.19 6.59
C GLN A 264 -19.65 -4.46 7.43
N ILE A 265 -18.71 -4.76 8.34
CA ILE A 265 -18.83 -5.90 9.25
C ILE A 265 -20.04 -5.73 10.16
N GLU A 266 -20.19 -4.58 10.82
CA GLU A 266 -21.34 -4.28 11.69
C GLU A 266 -22.66 -4.40 10.94
N SER A 267 -22.74 -3.84 9.72
CA SER A 267 -23.95 -3.91 8.90
C SER A 267 -24.30 -5.32 8.46
N GLU A 268 -23.28 -6.18 8.22
CA GLU A 268 -23.50 -7.58 7.86
C GLU A 268 -23.98 -8.38 9.06
N ILE A 269 -23.40 -8.17 10.26
CA ILE A 269 -23.86 -8.82 11.49
C ILE A 269 -25.31 -8.42 11.80
N LEU A 270 -25.62 -7.12 11.72
CA LEU A 270 -26.98 -6.59 11.95
C LEU A 270 -27.96 -6.91 10.82
N SER A 271 -27.55 -7.61 9.76
CA SER A 271 -28.46 -8.02 8.67
C SER A 271 -29.41 -9.16 9.10
N ASN A 272 -29.09 -9.88 10.16
CA ASN A 272 -29.95 -10.92 10.73
C ASN A 272 -30.93 -10.30 11.75
N ASP A 273 -32.20 -10.60 11.59
CA ASP A 273 -33.28 -10.01 12.42
C ASP A 273 -33.22 -10.43 13.91
N LEU A 274 -32.50 -11.49 14.24
CA LEU A 274 -32.31 -11.98 15.62
C LEU A 274 -31.17 -11.26 16.35
N ILE A 275 -30.31 -10.52 15.66
CA ILE A 275 -29.24 -9.74 16.26
C ILE A 275 -29.71 -8.29 16.42
N ILE A 276 -29.67 -7.83 17.66
CA ILE A 276 -30.23 -6.52 18.05
C ILE A 276 -29.14 -5.44 18.04
N GLY A 277 -27.91 -5.81 18.45
CA GLY A 277 -26.78 -4.90 18.55
C GLY A 277 -25.46 -5.62 18.32
N VAL A 278 -24.41 -4.83 18.10
CA VAL A 278 -23.02 -5.29 17.92
C VAL A 278 -22.11 -4.37 18.71
N HIS A 279 -21.19 -4.93 19.48
CA HIS A 279 -20.15 -4.20 20.19
C HIS A 279 -18.85 -4.99 20.25
N ASP A 280 -17.79 -4.38 20.78
CA ASP A 280 -16.46 -4.96 20.97
C ASP A 280 -15.88 -5.62 19.70
N LEU A 281 -16.13 -4.98 18.53
CA LEU A 281 -15.56 -5.44 17.27
C LEU A 281 -14.04 -5.20 17.26
N ILE A 282 -13.27 -6.29 17.22
CA ILE A 282 -11.82 -6.29 17.09
C ILE A 282 -11.46 -6.87 15.73
N VAL A 283 -10.57 -6.21 15.00
CA VAL A 283 -10.12 -6.62 13.66
C VAL A 283 -8.61 -6.65 13.61
N HIS A 284 -8.06 -7.81 13.24
CA HIS A 284 -6.62 -8.03 13.07
C HIS A 284 -6.28 -8.26 11.61
N ASP A 285 -5.38 -7.44 11.06
CA ASP A 285 -4.83 -7.63 9.71
C ASP A 285 -3.49 -8.38 9.78
N TYR A 286 -3.47 -9.57 9.19
CA TYR A 286 -2.27 -10.41 9.06
C TYR A 286 -1.57 -10.28 7.72
N GLY A 287 -1.97 -9.32 6.88
CA GLY A 287 -1.41 -9.13 5.54
C GLY A 287 -1.97 -10.10 4.51
N ASN A 288 -1.63 -9.86 3.26
CA ASN A 288 -2.06 -10.69 2.10
C ASN A 288 -3.57 -10.97 2.06
N GLY A 289 -4.38 -10.01 2.52
CA GLY A 289 -5.84 -10.14 2.55
C GLY A 289 -6.37 -11.12 3.59
N ARG A 290 -5.55 -11.54 4.57
CA ARG A 290 -5.99 -12.35 5.70
C ARG A 290 -6.36 -11.47 6.87
N ILE A 291 -7.65 -11.38 7.15
CA ILE A 291 -8.22 -10.60 8.24
C ILE A 291 -8.91 -11.58 9.20
N ILE A 292 -8.66 -11.40 10.50
CA ILE A 292 -9.32 -12.13 11.56
C ILE A 292 -10.05 -11.11 12.42
N ALA A 293 -11.32 -11.38 12.75
CA ALA A 293 -12.13 -10.50 13.55
C ALA A 293 -12.83 -11.26 14.69
N SER A 294 -13.17 -10.53 15.74
CA SER A 294 -14.12 -10.98 16.76
C SER A 294 -15.08 -9.85 17.09
N ALA A 295 -16.32 -10.19 17.41
CA ALA A 295 -17.35 -9.25 17.80
C ALA A 295 -18.28 -9.88 18.82
N HIS A 296 -19.00 -9.03 19.55
CA HIS A 296 -20.11 -9.45 20.40
C HIS A 296 -21.42 -9.07 19.72
N ALA A 297 -22.37 -10.01 19.66
CA ALA A 297 -23.71 -9.81 19.11
C ALA A 297 -24.75 -9.86 20.23
N GLU A 298 -25.47 -8.78 20.42
CA GLU A 298 -26.59 -8.72 21.36
C GLU A 298 -27.79 -9.48 20.81
N VAL A 299 -28.29 -10.44 21.57
CA VAL A 299 -29.42 -11.31 21.19
C VAL A 299 -30.48 -11.35 22.30
N PRO A 300 -31.78 -11.61 22.01
CA PRO A 300 -32.80 -11.71 23.04
C PRO A 300 -32.52 -12.89 23.99
N SER A 301 -32.54 -12.64 25.31
CA SER A 301 -32.26 -13.62 26.34
C SER A 301 -33.35 -14.70 26.47
N ASP A 302 -34.54 -14.46 25.93
CA ASP A 302 -35.70 -15.36 25.93
C ASP A 302 -35.80 -16.26 24.68
N SER A 303 -34.86 -16.12 23.74
CA SER A 303 -34.80 -16.91 22.52
C SER A 303 -34.19 -18.30 22.74
N ASP A 304 -34.57 -19.26 21.89
CA ASP A 304 -33.92 -20.60 21.88
C ASP A 304 -32.47 -20.49 21.46
N ILE A 305 -31.58 -21.03 22.27
CA ILE A 305 -30.13 -20.95 22.06
C ILE A 305 -29.68 -21.59 20.73
N ASN A 306 -30.37 -22.68 20.29
CA ASN A 306 -30.02 -23.33 19.04
C ASN A 306 -30.39 -22.45 17.84
N VAL A 307 -31.51 -21.72 17.90
CA VAL A 307 -31.96 -20.79 16.86
C VAL A 307 -30.98 -19.61 16.77
N ILE A 308 -30.54 -19.07 17.91
CA ILE A 308 -29.55 -17.99 17.93
C ILE A 308 -28.19 -18.46 17.41
N HIS A 309 -27.75 -19.65 17.80
CA HIS A 309 -26.49 -20.22 17.32
C HIS A 309 -26.49 -20.37 15.79
N GLU A 310 -27.58 -20.93 15.22
CA GLU A 310 -27.71 -21.07 13.75
C GLU A 310 -27.71 -19.71 13.03
N ALA A 311 -28.33 -18.70 13.62
CA ALA A 311 -28.34 -17.33 13.10
C ALA A 311 -26.92 -16.73 13.08
N ILE A 312 -26.14 -16.89 14.15
CA ILE A 312 -24.76 -16.41 14.27
C ILE A 312 -23.86 -17.15 13.28
N ASP A 313 -23.91 -18.48 13.25
CA ASP A 313 -23.12 -19.32 12.33
C ASP A 313 -23.37 -18.95 10.86
N SER A 314 -24.63 -18.71 10.48
CA SER A 314 -25.00 -18.22 9.15
C SER A 314 -24.36 -16.88 8.82
N VAL A 315 -24.28 -15.94 9.77
CA VAL A 315 -23.64 -14.63 9.59
C VAL A 315 -22.12 -14.76 9.49
N GLU A 316 -21.50 -15.58 10.35
CA GLU A 316 -20.05 -15.85 10.29
C GLU A 316 -19.65 -16.44 8.94
N HIS A 317 -20.39 -17.46 8.45
CA HIS A 317 -20.16 -18.06 7.13
C HIS A 317 -20.34 -17.06 5.98
N LYS A 318 -21.32 -16.17 6.07
CA LYS A 318 -21.57 -15.16 5.06
C LYS A 318 -20.46 -14.12 5.01
N ILE A 319 -19.98 -13.64 6.16
CA ILE A 319 -18.84 -12.73 6.26
C ILE A 319 -17.57 -13.40 5.71
N ALA A 320 -17.34 -14.67 6.08
CA ALA A 320 -16.20 -15.44 5.59
C ALA A 320 -16.26 -15.62 4.05
N SER A 321 -17.44 -15.91 3.48
CA SER A 321 -17.60 -16.11 2.03
C SER A 321 -17.49 -14.82 1.22
N ASP A 322 -18.16 -13.77 1.66
CA ASP A 322 -18.36 -12.53 0.90
C ASP A 322 -17.22 -11.52 1.11
N MET A 323 -16.71 -11.42 2.35
CA MET A 323 -15.69 -10.46 2.75
C MET A 323 -14.30 -11.06 2.90
N LYS A 324 -14.18 -12.41 2.94
CA LYS A 324 -12.91 -13.14 3.20
C LYS A 324 -12.29 -12.79 4.56
N ILE A 325 -13.14 -12.62 5.57
CA ILE A 325 -12.77 -12.34 6.95
C ILE A 325 -13.12 -13.54 7.80
N ASP A 326 -12.14 -14.10 8.52
CA ASP A 326 -12.38 -15.13 9.52
C ASP A 326 -12.89 -14.43 10.78
N ILE A 327 -14.21 -14.53 11.06
CA ILE A 327 -14.81 -13.86 12.22
C ILE A 327 -15.36 -14.89 13.21
N CYS A 328 -15.18 -14.58 14.50
CA CYS A 328 -15.84 -15.28 15.59
C CYS A 328 -16.77 -14.30 16.31
N ILE A 329 -18.06 -14.65 16.41
CA ILE A 329 -19.09 -13.81 17.03
C ILE A 329 -19.53 -14.44 18.34
N HIS A 330 -19.24 -13.76 19.44
CA HIS A 330 -19.75 -14.14 20.76
C HIS A 330 -21.18 -13.64 20.94
N MET A 331 -22.10 -14.51 21.40
CA MET A 331 -23.48 -14.10 21.67
C MET A 331 -23.62 -13.55 23.09
N ASP A 332 -24.18 -12.34 23.20
CA ASP A 332 -24.50 -11.69 24.47
C ASP A 332 -26.01 -11.62 24.67
N PRO A 333 -26.60 -12.50 25.51
CA PRO A 333 -28.03 -12.45 25.79
C PRO A 333 -28.40 -11.18 26.56
N ILE A 334 -29.31 -10.38 26.02
CA ILE A 334 -29.83 -9.18 26.68
C ILE A 334 -31.32 -9.24 26.93
N THR A 335 -31.76 -8.69 28.03
CA THR A 335 -33.20 -8.54 28.35
C THR A 335 -33.76 -7.30 27.64
N ILE A 336 -34.73 -7.49 26.72
CA ILE A 336 -35.21 -6.43 25.85
C ILE A 336 -36.22 -5.51 26.53
N ASN A 337 -37.08 -6.04 27.39
CA ASN A 337 -38.24 -5.35 27.97
C ASN A 337 -38.13 -5.15 29.48
N ASP A 338 -36.95 -4.98 30.01
CA ASP A 338 -36.75 -4.65 31.43
C ASP A 338 -37.05 -3.17 31.68
N GLU A 339 -38.06 -2.89 32.53
CA GLU A 339 -38.50 -1.51 32.80
C GLU A 339 -37.40 -0.69 33.48
N GLU A 340 -36.59 -1.32 34.36
CA GLU A 340 -35.52 -0.64 35.07
C GLU A 340 -34.38 -0.28 34.13
N VAL A 341 -33.97 -1.18 33.25
CA VAL A 341 -32.95 -0.91 32.21
C VAL A 341 -33.42 0.17 31.26
N ASN A 342 -34.68 0.16 30.83
CA ASN A 342 -35.23 1.18 29.94
C ASN A 342 -35.27 2.55 30.60
N ARG A 343 -35.55 2.61 31.93
CA ARG A 343 -35.48 3.85 32.71
C ARG A 343 -34.06 4.40 32.75
N TYR A 344 -33.05 3.58 33.02
CA TYR A 344 -31.65 4.03 33.01
C TYR A 344 -31.18 4.45 31.61
N LYS A 345 -31.54 3.74 30.55
CA LYS A 345 -31.27 4.14 29.15
C LYS A 345 -31.85 5.52 28.86
N ALA A 346 -33.06 5.82 29.28
CA ALA A 346 -33.68 7.14 29.10
C ALA A 346 -32.94 8.23 29.86
N ILE A 347 -32.50 7.99 31.10
CA ILE A 347 -31.71 8.94 31.91
C ILE A 347 -30.37 9.26 31.23
N VAL A 348 -29.64 8.23 30.77
CA VAL A 348 -28.35 8.39 30.10
C VAL A 348 -28.51 9.11 28.76
N ALA A 349 -29.52 8.74 27.94
CA ALA A 349 -29.80 9.43 26.69
C ALA A 349 -30.12 10.92 26.88
N ASN A 350 -30.90 11.26 27.90
CA ASN A 350 -31.20 12.64 28.25
C ASN A 350 -29.95 13.41 28.71
N ALA A 351 -29.06 12.78 29.47
CA ALA A 351 -27.80 13.40 29.90
C ALA A 351 -26.88 13.68 28.73
N ILE A 352 -26.73 12.73 27.77
CA ILE A 352 -25.88 12.90 26.57
C ILE A 352 -26.42 14.01 25.65
N ASN A 353 -27.74 14.13 25.49
CA ASN A 353 -28.35 15.17 24.65
C ASN A 353 -28.24 16.58 25.24
N GLN A 354 -27.82 16.74 26.49
CA GLN A 354 -27.62 18.05 27.16
C GLN A 354 -26.17 18.56 27.00
N TYR A 355 -25.26 17.74 26.47
CA TYR A 355 -23.87 18.12 26.13
C TYR A 355 -23.62 18.06 24.60
#